data_bdc9b82ce07fd657bfad9c0e334fee4d
#
_entry.id   bdc9b82ce07fd657bfad9c0e334fee4d
#
_cell.length_a   1.000
_cell.length_b   1.000
_cell.length_c   1.000
_cell.angle_alpha   90.00
_cell.angle_beta   90.00
_cell.angle_gamma   90.00
#
_symmetry.space_group_name_H-M   'P 1'
#
loop_
_entity.id
_entity.type
_entity.pdbx_description
1 polymer ?
#
loop_
_entity_poly.entity_id
_entity_poly.type
_entity_poly.pdbx_seq_one_letter_code
_entity_poly.pdbx_strand_id
1 'polypeptide(L)'
;ALEEVTKGYYEIEENESSSLSKKFAAEADKKSTDKEADKFLLKKCEHAESALQKLQKEYTKDEEQRKLLLLLAVNAELQKEWERAAVYYEQLLLYAPEFAEGYGKYGLFLLRRGQKNSSRRLYVLYRSSKADGTDCKSVEIWEKQMESETGEEK
;
A
#
# COMPACT_ATOMS: atom_id res chain seq x y z
N ALA A 1 17.09 2.94 -12.54
CA ALA A 1 15.87 2.72 -13.25
C ALA A 1 14.76 2.14 -12.35
N LEU A 2 13.77 1.49 -12.92
CA LEU A 2 12.60 0.99 -12.20
C LEU A 2 12.97 0.02 -11.06
N GLU A 3 13.93 -0.86 -11.29
CA GLU A 3 14.35 -1.83 -10.28
C GLU A 3 14.96 -1.19 -9.03
N GLU A 4 15.73 -0.13 -9.21
CA GLU A 4 16.33 0.60 -8.10
C GLU A 4 15.27 1.33 -7.26
N VAL A 5 14.32 1.97 -7.92
CA VAL A 5 13.20 2.66 -7.26
C VAL A 5 12.35 1.64 -6.48
N THR A 6 12.02 0.51 -7.11
CA THR A 6 11.23 -0.56 -6.50
C THR A 6 11.94 -1.16 -5.30
N LYS A 7 13.24 -1.44 -5.42
CA LYS A 7 14.04 -1.99 -4.34
C LYS A 7 14.10 -1.04 -3.14
N GLY A 8 14.38 0.22 -3.39
CA GLY A 8 14.40 1.23 -2.33
C GLY A 8 13.06 1.38 -1.63
N TYR A 9 11.97 1.25 -2.37
CA TYR A 9 10.63 1.35 -1.84
C TYR A 9 10.30 0.18 -0.91
N TYR A 10 10.62 -1.06 -1.31
CA TYR A 10 10.41 -2.23 -0.48
C TYR A 10 11.29 -2.23 0.77
N GLU A 11 12.51 -1.73 0.66
CA GLU A 11 13.40 -1.58 1.82
C GLU A 11 12.79 -0.60 2.84
N ILE A 12 12.22 0.51 2.38
CA ILE A 12 11.53 1.47 3.24
C ILE A 12 10.31 0.81 3.89
N GLU A 13 9.52 0.09 3.11
CA GLU A 13 8.31 -0.58 3.60
C GLU A 13 8.64 -1.67 4.64
N GLU A 14 9.67 -2.48 4.41
CA GLU A 14 10.12 -3.49 5.37
C GLU A 14 10.64 -2.87 6.67
N ASN A 15 11.44 -1.84 6.56
CA ASN A 15 11.96 -1.13 7.73
C ASN A 15 10.83 -0.48 8.52
N GLU A 16 9.83 0.05 7.85
CA GLU A 16 8.69 0.64 8.51
C GLU A 16 7.83 -0.39 9.24
N SER A 17 7.55 -1.53 8.62
CA SER A 17 6.72 -2.55 9.26
C SER A 17 7.36 -3.18 10.49
N SER A 18 8.71 -3.23 10.55
CA SER A 18 9.42 -3.81 11.70
C SER A 18 9.78 -2.79 12.77
N SER A 19 10.05 -1.54 12.40
CA SER A 19 10.50 -0.51 13.33
C SER A 19 9.49 0.57 13.64
N LEU A 20 8.47 0.76 12.78
CA LEU A 20 7.50 1.83 12.96
C LEU A 20 6.62 1.62 14.18
N SER A 21 6.18 0.41 14.44
CA SER A 21 5.39 0.12 15.64
C SER A 21 6.20 0.34 16.93
N LYS A 22 7.52 0.11 16.89
CA LYS A 22 8.42 0.39 18.01
C LYS A 22 8.76 1.87 18.10
N LYS A 23 8.95 2.54 16.96
CA LYS A 23 9.26 3.97 16.91
C LYS A 23 8.05 4.84 17.27
N PHE A 24 6.86 4.49 16.82
CA PHE A 24 5.65 5.24 17.19
C PHE A 24 5.38 5.21 18.68
N ALA A 25 5.64 4.09 19.35
CA ALA A 25 5.51 3.99 20.79
C ALA A 25 6.56 4.84 21.53
N ALA A 26 7.77 4.98 20.98
CA ALA A 26 8.84 5.78 21.57
C ALA A 26 8.74 7.27 21.22
N GLU A 27 8.19 7.61 20.06
CA GLU A 27 8.14 8.98 19.55
C GLU A 27 6.91 9.76 19.99
N ALA A 28 5.91 9.13 20.60
CA ALA A 28 4.83 9.85 21.25
C ALA A 28 5.35 10.83 22.31
N ASP A 29 6.57 10.60 22.82
CA ASP A 29 7.23 11.47 23.80
C ASP A 29 8.19 12.51 23.20
N LYS A 30 8.43 12.50 21.87
CA LYS A 30 9.41 13.42 21.23
C LYS A 30 8.81 14.22 20.08
N LYS A 31 7.90 15.14 20.41
CA LYS A 31 7.18 15.94 19.41
C LYS A 31 8.04 16.87 18.55
N SER A 32 9.26 17.20 18.94
CA SER A 32 10.10 18.18 18.19
C SER A 32 10.99 17.54 17.13
N THR A 33 11.37 16.24 17.29
CA THR A 33 12.16 15.51 16.30
C THR A 33 11.29 14.88 15.21
N ASP A 34 10.01 14.65 15.49
CA ASP A 34 9.05 14.07 14.56
C ASP A 34 8.79 14.96 13.36
N LYS A 35 8.73 16.28 13.56
CA LYS A 35 8.45 17.23 12.48
C LYS A 35 9.54 17.28 11.42
N GLU A 36 10.81 17.19 11.80
CA GLU A 36 11.93 17.19 10.86
C GLU A 36 12.06 15.85 10.13
N ALA A 37 11.89 14.73 10.84
CA ALA A 37 11.88 13.40 10.25
C ALA A 37 10.71 13.24 9.28
N ASP A 38 9.52 13.75 9.64
CA ASP A 38 8.34 13.74 8.77
C ASP A 38 8.53 14.60 7.52
N LYS A 39 9.16 15.77 7.65
CA LYS A 39 9.47 16.63 6.50
C LYS A 39 10.46 15.97 5.55
N PHE A 40 11.46 15.28 6.09
CA PHE A 40 12.46 14.58 5.30
C PHE A 40 11.84 13.40 4.56
N LEU A 41 11.01 12.62 5.23
CA LEU A 41 10.28 11.51 4.63
C LEU A 41 9.32 12.01 3.56
N LEU A 42 8.61 13.10 3.83
CA LEU A 42 7.69 13.72 2.87
C LEU A 42 8.42 14.15 1.60
N LYS A 43 9.58 14.78 1.71
CA LYS A 43 10.39 15.16 0.56
C LYS A 43 10.85 13.96 -0.25
N LYS A 44 11.28 12.89 0.41
CA LYS A 44 11.65 11.64 -0.27
C LYS A 44 10.47 11.04 -1.02
N CYS A 45 9.30 11.04 -0.41
CA CYS A 45 8.08 10.53 -1.03
C CYS A 45 7.67 11.37 -2.24
N GLU A 46 7.80 12.69 -2.16
CA GLU A 46 7.51 13.57 -3.29
C GLU A 46 8.46 13.32 -4.46
N HIS A 47 9.75 13.11 -4.19
CA HIS A 47 10.73 12.76 -5.21
C HIS A 47 10.41 11.39 -5.84
N ALA A 48 10.06 10.42 -5.01
CA ALA A 48 9.68 9.10 -5.49
C ALA A 48 8.43 9.17 -6.37
N GLU A 49 7.44 9.96 -5.97
CA GLU A 49 6.22 10.15 -6.77
C GLU A 49 6.53 10.72 -8.14
N SER A 50 7.37 11.76 -8.19
CA SER A 50 7.78 12.36 -9.46
C SER A 50 8.52 11.38 -10.36
N ALA A 51 9.42 10.58 -9.78
CA ALA A 51 10.16 9.57 -10.51
C ALA A 51 9.23 8.47 -11.04
N LEU A 52 8.28 8.01 -10.21
CA LEU A 52 7.31 6.99 -10.59
C LEU A 52 6.38 7.47 -11.72
N GLN A 53 5.95 8.73 -11.67
CA GLN A 53 5.13 9.31 -12.72
C GLN A 53 5.88 9.39 -14.05
N LYS A 54 7.18 9.70 -14.02
CA LYS A 54 8.02 9.69 -15.22
C LYS A 54 8.16 8.29 -15.77
N LEU A 55 8.42 7.30 -14.91
CA LEU A 55 8.53 5.91 -15.31
C LEU A 55 7.22 5.38 -15.89
N GLN A 56 6.09 5.82 -15.37
CA GLN A 56 4.78 5.45 -15.88
C GLN A 56 4.60 5.85 -17.34
N LYS A 57 5.18 6.98 -17.74
CA LYS A 57 5.16 7.43 -19.14
C LYS A 57 6.12 6.65 -20.03
N GLU A 58 7.26 6.22 -19.49
CA GLU A 58 8.29 5.51 -20.23
C GLU A 58 8.00 4.01 -20.38
N TYR A 59 7.46 3.39 -19.35
CA TYR A 59 7.19 1.95 -19.32
C TYR A 59 5.72 1.69 -19.60
N THR A 60 5.44 1.11 -20.77
CA THR A 60 4.06 0.86 -21.23
C THR A 60 3.62 -0.59 -21.06
N LYS A 61 4.49 -1.49 -20.61
CA LYS A 61 4.13 -2.89 -20.40
C LYS A 61 3.20 -3.04 -19.20
N ASP A 62 2.26 -3.96 -19.32
CA ASP A 62 1.21 -4.16 -18.31
C ASP A 62 1.76 -4.46 -16.90
N GLU A 63 2.77 -5.33 -16.80
CA GLU A 63 3.38 -5.65 -15.51
C GLU A 63 4.01 -4.44 -14.85
N GLU A 64 4.69 -3.62 -15.64
CA GLU A 64 5.36 -2.43 -15.15
C GLU A 64 4.35 -1.37 -14.73
N GLN A 65 3.27 -1.21 -15.49
CA GLN A 65 2.19 -0.29 -15.12
C GLN A 65 1.51 -0.70 -13.82
N ARG A 66 1.27 -1.98 -13.61
CA ARG A 66 0.71 -2.49 -12.36
C ARG A 66 1.60 -2.16 -11.17
N LYS A 67 2.89 -2.42 -11.31
CA LYS A 67 3.87 -2.11 -10.24
C LYS A 67 3.94 -0.62 -9.96
N LEU A 68 3.94 0.19 -11.01
CA LEU A 68 3.99 1.65 -10.86
C LEU A 68 2.76 2.19 -10.16
N LEU A 69 1.57 1.73 -10.52
CA LEU A 69 0.33 2.14 -9.86
C LEU A 69 0.32 1.72 -8.39
N LEU A 70 0.80 0.51 -8.10
CA LEU A 70 0.91 0.05 -6.71
C LEU A 70 1.88 0.92 -5.91
N LEU A 71 3.04 1.23 -6.48
CA LEU A 71 4.03 2.09 -5.81
C LEU A 71 3.51 3.51 -5.62
N LEU A 72 2.78 4.04 -6.59
CA LEU A 72 2.14 5.36 -6.45
C LEU A 72 1.12 5.36 -5.31
N ALA A 73 0.32 4.31 -5.21
CA ALA A 73 -0.66 4.18 -4.12
C ALA A 73 0.02 4.12 -2.75
N VAL A 74 1.02 3.26 -2.61
CA VAL A 74 1.77 3.12 -1.35
C VAL A 74 2.50 4.42 -1.01
N ASN A 75 3.08 5.08 -2.00
CA ASN A 75 3.76 6.35 -1.79
C ASN A 75 2.80 7.45 -1.32
N ALA A 76 1.61 7.52 -1.89
CA ALA A 76 0.57 8.45 -1.45
C ALA A 76 0.14 8.16 -0.01
N GLU A 77 0.02 6.88 0.35
CA GLU A 77 -0.27 6.45 1.71
C GLU A 77 0.81 6.92 2.69
N LEU A 78 2.08 6.80 2.33
CA LEU A 78 3.19 7.27 3.14
C LEU A 78 3.18 8.80 3.33
N GLN A 79 2.70 9.53 2.32
CA GLN A 79 2.52 10.98 2.42
C GLN A 79 1.26 11.37 3.19
N LYS A 80 0.48 10.40 3.66
CA LYS A 80 -0.81 10.61 4.32
C LYS A 80 -1.84 11.28 3.40
N GLU A 81 -1.67 11.15 2.11
CA GLU A 81 -2.61 11.58 1.08
C GLU A 81 -3.63 10.46 0.84
N TRP A 82 -4.54 10.27 1.79
CA TRP A 82 -5.40 9.11 1.85
C TRP A 82 -6.34 8.98 0.65
N GLU A 83 -6.90 10.11 0.20
CA GLU A 83 -7.80 10.11 -0.95
C GLU A 83 -7.06 9.76 -2.24
N ARG A 84 -5.86 10.30 -2.40
CA ARG A 84 -5.03 10.02 -3.57
C ARG A 84 -4.59 8.55 -3.57
N ALA A 85 -4.23 8.01 -2.41
CA ALA A 85 -3.87 6.62 -2.29
C ALA A 85 -5.03 5.71 -2.71
N ALA A 86 -6.23 6.00 -2.26
CA ALA A 86 -7.43 5.25 -2.64
C ALA A 86 -7.67 5.30 -4.15
N VAL A 87 -7.50 6.47 -4.76
CA VAL A 87 -7.66 6.62 -6.21
C VAL A 87 -6.67 5.76 -6.97
N TYR A 88 -5.40 5.75 -6.55
CA TYR A 88 -4.38 4.91 -7.20
C TYR A 88 -4.69 3.42 -7.03
N TYR A 89 -5.13 2.99 -5.85
CA TYR A 89 -5.53 1.60 -5.62
C TYR A 89 -6.73 1.22 -6.50
N GLU A 90 -7.72 2.09 -6.61
CA GLU A 90 -8.88 1.85 -7.47
C GLU A 90 -8.48 1.78 -8.94
N GLN A 91 -7.62 2.69 -9.41
CA GLN A 91 -7.09 2.67 -10.76
C GLN A 91 -6.32 1.37 -11.03
N LEU A 92 -5.54 0.91 -10.06
CA LEU A 92 -4.80 -0.34 -10.18
C LEU A 92 -5.74 -1.53 -10.38
N LEU A 93 -6.81 -1.62 -9.61
CA LEU A 93 -7.76 -2.72 -9.72
C LEU A 93 -8.61 -2.65 -10.98
N LEU A 94 -8.91 -1.44 -11.47
CA LEU A 94 -9.58 -1.26 -12.76
C LEU A 94 -8.65 -1.67 -13.91
N TYR A 95 -7.39 -1.33 -13.80
CA TYR A 95 -6.39 -1.66 -14.81
C TYR A 95 -6.04 -3.15 -14.82
N ALA A 96 -5.90 -3.74 -13.64
CA ALA A 96 -5.48 -5.13 -13.46
C ALA A 96 -6.37 -5.86 -12.45
N PRO A 97 -7.60 -6.25 -12.85
CA PRO A 97 -8.54 -6.89 -11.91
C PRO A 97 -8.14 -8.27 -11.43
N GLU A 98 -7.08 -8.84 -11.98
CA GLU A 98 -6.53 -10.13 -11.58
C GLU A 98 -5.28 -10.01 -10.73
N PHE A 99 -4.85 -8.80 -10.41
CA PHE A 99 -3.62 -8.56 -9.65
C PHE A 99 -3.89 -8.68 -8.15
N ALA A 100 -3.61 -9.84 -7.60
CA ALA A 100 -3.91 -10.17 -6.21
C ALA A 100 -3.25 -9.23 -5.20
N GLU A 101 -2.00 -8.85 -5.43
CA GLU A 101 -1.27 -7.94 -4.54
C GLU A 101 -1.98 -6.59 -4.41
N GLY A 102 -2.60 -6.11 -5.49
CA GLY A 102 -3.39 -4.88 -5.47
C GLY A 102 -4.57 -4.98 -4.50
N TYR A 103 -5.28 -6.09 -4.51
CA TYR A 103 -6.37 -6.30 -3.56
C TYR A 103 -5.87 -6.37 -2.13
N GLY A 104 -4.81 -7.13 -1.87
CA GLY A 104 -4.25 -7.26 -0.54
C GLY A 104 -3.77 -5.94 0.04
N LYS A 105 -3.02 -5.18 -0.75
CA LYS A 105 -2.50 -3.88 -0.32
C LYS A 105 -3.63 -2.88 -0.07
N TYR A 106 -4.61 -2.83 -0.95
CA TYR A 106 -5.76 -1.94 -0.78
C TYR A 106 -6.61 -2.35 0.43
N GLY A 107 -6.86 -3.65 0.59
CA GLY A 107 -7.63 -4.16 1.73
C GLY A 107 -6.98 -3.80 3.06
N LEU A 108 -5.68 -3.98 3.18
CA LEU A 108 -4.92 -3.61 4.38
C LEU A 108 -4.93 -2.09 4.60
N PHE A 109 -4.81 -1.31 3.54
CA PHE A 109 -4.94 0.15 3.61
C PHE A 109 -6.29 0.56 4.21
N LEU A 110 -7.37 -0.04 3.72
CA LEU A 110 -8.72 0.25 4.23
C LEU A 110 -8.86 -0.11 5.70
N LEU A 111 -8.28 -1.23 6.13
CA LEU A 111 -8.28 -1.63 7.54
C LEU A 111 -7.51 -0.63 8.41
N ARG A 112 -6.34 -0.20 7.96
CA ARG A 112 -5.55 0.80 8.68
C ARG A 112 -6.29 2.13 8.81
N ARG A 113 -7.15 2.45 7.84
CA ARG A 113 -7.97 3.66 7.87
C ARG A 113 -9.28 3.49 8.63
N GLY A 114 -9.49 2.32 9.25
CA GLY A 114 -10.70 2.04 10.00
C GLY A 114 -11.94 1.76 9.14
N GLN A 115 -11.74 1.57 7.85
CA GLN A 115 -12.83 1.31 6.89
C GLN A 115 -13.06 -0.19 6.72
N LYS A 116 -13.50 -0.84 7.78
CA LYS A 116 -13.70 -2.29 7.80
C LYS A 116 -14.74 -2.76 6.79
N ASN A 117 -15.84 -2.05 6.67
CA ASN A 117 -16.92 -2.42 5.73
C ASN A 117 -16.44 -2.35 4.28
N SER A 118 -15.66 -1.33 3.94
CA SER A 118 -15.08 -1.20 2.61
C SER A 118 -14.09 -2.32 2.35
N SER A 119 -13.29 -2.69 3.33
CA SER A 119 -12.34 -3.80 3.23
C SER A 119 -13.07 -5.13 3.02
N ARG A 120 -14.18 -5.37 3.72
CA ARG A 120 -15.01 -6.56 3.54
C ARG A 120 -15.60 -6.63 2.14
N ARG A 121 -16.09 -5.53 1.61
CA ARG A 121 -16.62 -5.46 0.24
C ARG A 121 -15.53 -5.78 -0.77
N LEU A 122 -14.35 -5.24 -0.54
CA LEU A 122 -13.20 -5.53 -1.40
C LEU A 122 -12.82 -7.01 -1.32
N TYR A 123 -12.89 -7.61 -0.15
CA TYR A 123 -12.59 -9.03 0.04
C TYR A 123 -13.57 -9.92 -0.73
N VAL A 124 -14.85 -9.59 -0.70
CA VAL A 124 -15.86 -10.30 -1.48
C VAL A 124 -15.55 -10.19 -2.97
N LEU A 125 -15.19 -8.98 -3.42
CA LEU A 125 -14.80 -8.74 -4.81
C LEU A 125 -13.57 -9.57 -5.20
N TYR A 126 -12.56 -9.59 -4.33
CA TYR A 126 -11.36 -10.40 -4.52
C TYR A 126 -11.70 -11.89 -4.65
N ARG A 127 -12.54 -12.41 -3.75
CA ARG A 127 -12.95 -13.82 -3.78
C ARG A 127 -13.73 -14.17 -5.04
N SER A 128 -14.44 -13.23 -5.61
CA SER A 128 -15.19 -13.41 -6.87
C SER A 128 -14.31 -13.24 -8.11
N SER A 129 -13.11 -12.67 -7.94
CA SER A 129 -12.20 -12.43 -9.05
C SER A 129 -11.39 -13.68 -9.39
N LYS A 130 -10.66 -13.61 -10.51
CA LYS A 130 -9.72 -14.66 -10.90
C LYS A 130 -8.32 -14.44 -10.31
N ALA A 131 -8.16 -13.48 -9.43
CA ALA A 131 -6.88 -13.16 -8.82
C ALA A 131 -6.41 -14.32 -7.93
N ASP A 132 -5.14 -14.68 -8.09
CA ASP A 132 -4.51 -15.75 -7.30
C ASP A 132 -3.57 -15.13 -6.29
N GLY A 133 -3.97 -15.15 -5.02
CA GLY A 133 -3.18 -14.64 -3.90
C GLY A 133 -2.33 -15.69 -3.20
N THR A 134 -2.16 -16.89 -3.74
CA THR A 134 -1.49 -18.02 -3.09
C THR A 134 -0.07 -17.56 -2.79
N ASP A 135 0.78 -17.09 -3.04
CA ASP A 135 2.11 -16.70 -2.60
C ASP A 135 2.24 -15.19 -2.31
N CYS A 136 1.10 -14.54 -2.12
CA CYS A 136 1.08 -13.12 -1.86
C CYS A 136 0.92 -12.84 -0.37
N LYS A 137 1.97 -12.32 0.26
CA LYS A 137 2.01 -12.07 1.70
C LYS A 137 0.96 -11.04 2.15
N SER A 138 0.73 -9.99 1.39
CA SER A 138 -0.27 -8.99 1.73
C SER A 138 -1.69 -9.56 1.71
N VAL A 139 -1.99 -10.39 0.73
CA VAL A 139 -3.27 -11.08 0.64
C VAL A 139 -3.44 -12.06 1.82
N GLU A 140 -2.39 -12.80 2.14
CA GLU A 140 -2.42 -13.75 3.26
C GLU A 140 -2.73 -13.04 4.58
N ILE A 141 -2.08 -11.94 4.86
CA ILE A 141 -2.31 -11.15 6.07
C ILE A 141 -3.74 -10.62 6.08
N TRP A 142 -4.19 -10.10 4.96
CA TRP A 142 -5.53 -9.55 4.81
C TRP A 142 -6.61 -10.62 4.99
N GLU A 143 -6.44 -11.78 4.37
CA GLU A 143 -7.38 -12.91 4.52
C GLU A 143 -7.52 -13.34 5.97
N LYS A 144 -6.41 -13.45 6.68
CA LYS A 144 -6.43 -13.82 8.10
C LYS A 144 -7.22 -12.82 8.92
N GLN A 145 -7.07 -11.53 8.65
CA GLN A 145 -7.83 -10.51 9.36
C GLN A 145 -9.31 -10.56 9.02
N MET A 146 -9.66 -10.78 7.76
CA MET A 146 -11.04 -10.88 7.32
C MET A 146 -11.74 -12.12 7.91
N GLU A 147 -11.06 -13.25 7.90
CA GLU A 147 -11.60 -14.49 8.48
C GLU A 147 -11.75 -14.41 10.00
N SER A 148 -10.81 -13.78 10.67
CA SER A 148 -10.88 -13.55 12.11
C SER A 148 -12.10 -12.70 12.50
N GLU A 149 -12.38 -11.64 11.74
CA GLU A 149 -13.54 -10.78 11.97
C GLU A 149 -14.86 -11.52 11.74
N THR A 150 -14.93 -12.36 10.71
CA THR A 150 -16.12 -13.18 10.44
C THR A 150 -16.33 -14.22 11.54
N GLY A 151 -15.27 -14.71 12.14
CA GLY A 151 -15.33 -15.64 13.27
C GLY A 151 -15.87 -15.00 14.55
N GLU A 152 -15.57 -13.72 14.77
CA GLU A 152 -16.03 -12.98 15.93
C GLU A 152 -17.52 -12.60 15.87
N GLU A 153 -18.10 -12.53 14.69
CA GLU A 153 -19.53 -12.23 14.51
C GLU A 153 -20.44 -13.44 14.72
N LYS A 154 -19.85 -14.60 14.96
CA LYS A 154 -20.60 -15.80 15.31
C LYS A 154 -20.66 -15.95 16.83
#